data_8c5e0e66af90312b28b10a27e3d0e849
#
_entry.id   8c5e0e66af90312b28b10a27e3d0e849
#
_cell.length_a   1.000
_cell.length_b   1.000
_cell.length_c   1.000
_cell.angle_alpha   90.00
_cell.angle_beta   90.00
_cell.angle_gamma   90.00
#
_symmetry.space_group_name_H-M   'P 1'
#
loop_
_entity.id
_entity.type
_entity.pdbx_description
1 polymer ?
#
loop_
_entity_poly.entity_id
_entity_poly.type
_entity_poly.pdbx_seq_one_letter_code
_entity_poly.pdbx_strand_id
1 'polypeptide(L)'
;MSKRIIENRFGVGSSVVDGIMRATNVMLHGKKVVVIGYGYCGSGTAQRLRGMGAHVTVVESNSLTKLEAHMEGFYTSTLEEALPDADMVITITGRDNTLRKEHFELMRDKTIIANAGHFQREINLSQLEELSASQNKIRPHVTAYQLKDNDKQLFVLSDANLVNLSVGDGNPIEIMDLGLALQTLSLERIALNTQSLTPTPQPVPFDIEMMVAELACEHWINH
;
A
#
# COMPACT_ATOMS: atom_id res chain seq x y z
N MET A 1 -15.77 -10.70 -2.52
CA MET A 1 -15.88 -9.72 -1.40
C MET A 1 -14.76 -9.94 -0.37
N SER A 2 -14.58 -11.16 0.11
CA SER A 2 -13.59 -11.55 1.13
C SER A 2 -12.16 -11.13 0.78
N LYS A 3 -11.69 -11.37 -0.45
CA LYS A 3 -10.37 -10.93 -0.93
C LYS A 3 -10.17 -9.42 -0.76
N ARG A 4 -11.15 -8.61 -1.07
CA ARG A 4 -11.03 -7.15 -0.98
C ARG A 4 -11.01 -6.65 0.46
N ILE A 5 -11.84 -7.23 1.33
CA ILE A 5 -11.94 -6.81 2.72
C ILE A 5 -10.79 -7.42 3.54
N ILE A 6 -10.67 -8.73 3.53
CA ILE A 6 -9.74 -9.41 4.46
C ILE A 6 -8.30 -9.27 3.96
N GLU A 7 -8.02 -9.64 2.71
CA GLU A 7 -6.65 -9.62 2.21
C GLU A 7 -6.18 -8.18 1.91
N ASN A 8 -6.92 -7.41 1.10
CA ASN A 8 -6.41 -6.10 0.68
C ASN A 8 -6.47 -5.05 1.81
N ARG A 9 -7.54 -5.02 2.60
CA ARG A 9 -7.65 -4.01 3.68
C ARG A 9 -6.81 -4.40 4.89
N PHE A 10 -7.01 -5.59 5.43
CA PHE A 10 -6.33 -6.00 6.68
C PHE A 10 -4.94 -6.58 6.44
N GLY A 11 -4.80 -7.49 5.48
CA GLY A 11 -3.52 -8.13 5.17
C GLY A 11 -2.49 -7.16 4.64
N VAL A 12 -2.79 -6.48 3.52
CA VAL A 12 -1.87 -5.51 2.91
C VAL A 12 -1.60 -4.35 3.86
N GLY A 13 -2.62 -3.83 4.56
CA GLY A 13 -2.42 -2.76 5.53
C GLY A 13 -1.40 -3.11 6.62
N SER A 14 -1.45 -4.34 7.13
CA SER A 14 -0.50 -4.83 8.13
C SER A 14 0.88 -5.07 7.54
N SER A 15 0.98 -5.77 6.40
CA SER A 15 2.25 -6.14 5.78
C SER A 15 3.03 -4.95 5.23
N VAL A 16 2.36 -3.92 4.73
CA VAL A 16 3.01 -2.66 4.28
C VAL A 16 3.70 -1.98 5.46
N VAL A 17 3.03 -1.85 6.58
CA VAL A 17 3.62 -1.21 7.78
C VAL A 17 4.76 -2.05 8.33
N ASP A 18 4.62 -3.37 8.37
CA ASP A 18 5.70 -4.30 8.76
C ASP A 18 6.92 -4.13 7.85
N GLY A 19 6.74 -4.14 6.52
CA GLY A 19 7.82 -3.95 5.55
C GLY A 19 8.54 -2.61 5.74
N ILE A 20 7.81 -1.52 5.96
CA ILE A 20 8.40 -0.20 6.25
C ILE A 20 9.24 -0.24 7.54
N MET A 21 8.72 -0.82 8.61
CA MET A 21 9.42 -0.92 9.88
C MET A 21 10.68 -1.78 9.77
N ARG A 22 10.63 -2.91 9.08
CA ARG A 22 11.81 -3.76 8.82
C ARG A 22 12.87 -3.04 8.00
N ALA A 23 12.49 -2.31 6.94
CA ALA A 23 13.43 -1.56 6.12
C ALA A 23 14.15 -0.46 6.91
N THR A 24 13.43 0.25 7.78
CA THR A 24 13.87 1.52 8.34
C THR A 24 14.21 1.47 9.83
N ASN A 25 13.51 0.63 10.58
CA ASN A 25 13.52 0.63 12.06
C ASN A 25 13.18 2.01 12.67
N VAL A 26 12.32 2.80 12.00
CA VAL A 26 11.86 4.09 12.52
C VAL A 26 10.63 3.92 13.40
N MET A 27 10.49 4.78 14.40
CA MET A 27 9.29 4.90 15.19
C MET A 27 8.20 5.60 14.36
N LEU A 28 7.02 5.01 14.27
CA LEU A 28 5.88 5.59 13.54
C LEU A 28 5.07 6.57 14.38
N HIS A 29 5.09 6.43 15.71
CA HIS A 29 4.37 7.30 16.62
C HIS A 29 4.79 8.77 16.43
N GLY A 30 3.81 9.64 16.22
CA GLY A 30 4.01 11.06 15.99
C GLY A 30 4.51 11.45 14.58
N LYS A 31 4.78 10.48 13.70
CA LYS A 31 5.18 10.76 12.31
C LYS A 31 4.02 11.28 11.47
N LYS A 32 4.27 12.27 10.63
CA LYS A 32 3.35 12.76 9.62
C LYS A 32 3.49 11.88 8.38
N VAL A 33 2.48 11.07 8.10
CA VAL A 33 2.49 10.10 7.00
C VAL A 33 1.43 10.46 5.98
N VAL A 34 1.83 10.62 4.72
CA VAL A 34 0.93 10.83 3.59
C VAL A 34 0.69 9.48 2.90
N VAL A 35 -0.57 9.08 2.83
CA VAL A 35 -1.02 7.89 2.09
C VAL A 35 -1.73 8.38 0.82
N ILE A 36 -1.17 8.03 -0.34
CA ILE A 36 -1.70 8.43 -1.65
C ILE A 36 -2.49 7.26 -2.23
N GLY A 37 -3.80 7.41 -2.29
CA GLY A 37 -4.78 6.37 -2.63
C GLY A 37 -5.50 5.83 -1.40
N TYR A 38 -6.85 5.72 -1.48
CA TYR A 38 -7.70 5.27 -0.38
C TYR A 38 -8.65 4.13 -0.78
N GLY A 39 -8.21 3.28 -1.71
CA GLY A 39 -8.88 2.00 -1.99
C GLY A 39 -8.73 1.03 -0.80
N TYR A 40 -9.12 -0.23 -0.99
CA TYR A 40 -9.04 -1.24 0.10
C TYR A 40 -7.64 -1.32 0.74
N CYS A 41 -6.58 -1.37 -0.07
CA CYS A 41 -5.22 -1.42 0.47
C CYS A 41 -4.83 -0.11 1.17
N GLY A 42 -5.15 1.04 0.56
CA GLY A 42 -4.82 2.36 1.11
C GLY A 42 -5.54 2.64 2.42
N SER A 43 -6.83 2.32 2.52
CA SER A 43 -7.61 2.48 3.75
C SER A 43 -7.08 1.60 4.88
N GLY A 44 -6.73 0.34 4.58
CA GLY A 44 -6.12 -0.56 5.56
C GLY A 44 -4.76 -0.06 6.04
N THR A 45 -3.91 0.42 5.13
CA THR A 45 -2.60 0.99 5.46
C THR A 45 -2.74 2.25 6.33
N ALA A 46 -3.66 3.16 5.98
CA ALA A 46 -3.93 4.36 6.75
C ALA A 46 -4.43 4.05 8.17
N GLN A 47 -5.37 3.10 8.29
CA GLN A 47 -5.88 2.65 9.59
C GLN A 47 -4.78 2.03 10.46
N ARG A 48 -3.92 1.19 9.87
CA ARG A 48 -2.82 0.55 10.60
C ARG A 48 -1.81 1.59 11.09
N LEU A 49 -1.41 2.53 10.25
CA LEU A 49 -0.51 3.62 10.61
C LEU A 49 -1.08 4.49 11.74
N ARG A 50 -2.36 4.87 11.65
CA ARG A 50 -3.05 5.61 12.72
C ARG A 50 -3.09 4.81 14.02
N GLY A 51 -3.36 3.50 13.94
CA GLY A 51 -3.32 2.61 15.10
C GLY A 51 -1.95 2.51 15.76
N MET A 52 -0.87 2.81 15.04
CA MET A 52 0.50 2.90 15.56
C MET A 52 0.91 4.33 15.95
N GLY A 53 -0.04 5.25 16.04
CA GLY A 53 0.17 6.60 16.53
C GLY A 53 0.73 7.59 15.50
N ALA A 54 0.70 7.27 14.21
CA ALA A 54 1.06 8.21 13.16
C ALA A 54 -0.07 9.22 12.89
N HIS A 55 0.31 10.44 12.50
CA HIS A 55 -0.60 11.45 11.97
C HIS A 55 -0.75 11.23 10.47
N VAL A 56 -1.87 10.61 10.07
CA VAL A 56 -2.08 10.21 8.68
C VAL A 56 -2.89 11.26 7.92
N THR A 57 -2.35 11.71 6.79
CA THR A 57 -3.05 12.51 5.78
C THR A 57 -3.29 11.64 4.55
N VAL A 58 -4.53 11.60 4.08
CA VAL A 58 -4.93 10.87 2.88
C VAL A 58 -5.01 11.82 1.69
N VAL A 59 -4.40 11.43 0.58
CA VAL A 59 -4.53 12.09 -0.72
C VAL A 59 -5.26 11.15 -1.66
N GLU A 60 -6.44 11.56 -2.13
CA GLU A 60 -7.29 10.75 -3.00
C GLU A 60 -7.97 11.63 -4.05
N SER A 61 -7.96 11.18 -5.30
CA SER A 61 -8.53 11.91 -6.44
C SER A 61 -10.04 11.66 -6.61
N ASN A 62 -10.53 10.49 -6.18
CA ASN A 62 -11.96 10.18 -6.22
C ASN A 62 -12.68 10.86 -5.05
N SER A 63 -13.63 11.75 -5.36
CA SER A 63 -14.33 12.54 -4.34
C SER A 63 -15.13 11.71 -3.34
N LEU A 64 -15.74 10.59 -3.78
CA LEU A 64 -16.49 9.69 -2.89
C LEU A 64 -15.55 8.99 -1.90
N THR A 65 -14.46 8.44 -2.39
CA THR A 65 -13.45 7.75 -1.58
C THR A 65 -12.71 8.74 -0.66
N LYS A 66 -12.49 9.99 -1.13
CA LYS A 66 -11.95 11.07 -0.29
C LYS A 66 -12.90 11.43 0.85
N LEU A 67 -14.20 11.48 0.56
CA LEU A 67 -15.23 11.73 1.58
C LEU A 67 -15.29 10.57 2.59
N GLU A 68 -15.17 9.32 2.13
CA GLU A 68 -15.07 8.14 3.02
C GLU A 68 -13.88 8.28 3.99
N ALA A 69 -12.70 8.62 3.49
CA ALA A 69 -11.53 8.87 4.33
C ALA A 69 -11.77 9.97 5.38
N HIS A 70 -12.43 11.06 4.97
CA HIS A 70 -12.78 12.15 5.88
C HIS A 70 -13.76 11.68 6.98
N MET A 71 -14.81 10.94 6.62
CA MET A 71 -15.79 10.41 7.57
C MET A 71 -15.20 9.37 8.52
N GLU A 72 -14.14 8.65 8.09
CA GLU A 72 -13.35 7.77 8.97
C GLU A 72 -12.36 8.55 9.88
N GLY A 73 -12.35 9.88 9.80
CA GLY A 73 -11.58 10.76 10.69
C GLY A 73 -10.12 10.97 10.25
N PHE A 74 -9.80 10.78 8.97
CA PHE A 74 -8.50 11.15 8.42
C PHE A 74 -8.47 12.59 7.94
N TYR A 75 -7.33 13.25 8.07
CA TYR A 75 -7.07 14.47 7.32
C TYR A 75 -7.01 14.14 5.83
N THR A 76 -7.66 14.96 5.00
CA THR A 76 -7.60 14.82 3.54
C THR A 76 -7.07 16.10 2.92
N SER A 77 -6.15 15.99 1.95
CA SER A 77 -5.45 17.12 1.37
C SER A 77 -5.14 16.90 -0.12
N THR A 78 -4.46 17.85 -0.73
CA THR A 78 -3.77 17.67 -2.01
C THR A 78 -2.32 17.23 -1.79
N LEU A 79 -1.61 16.82 -2.87
CA LEU A 79 -0.19 16.49 -2.78
C LEU A 79 0.63 17.73 -2.40
N GLU A 80 0.33 18.85 -3.03
CA GLU A 80 1.04 20.12 -2.86
C GLU A 80 1.01 20.61 -1.41
N GLU A 81 -0.11 20.40 -0.72
CA GLU A 81 -0.29 20.79 0.67
C GLU A 81 0.31 19.78 1.67
N ALA A 82 0.25 18.47 1.34
CA ALA A 82 0.63 17.40 2.27
C ALA A 82 2.14 17.11 2.26
N LEU A 83 2.81 17.18 1.10
CA LEU A 83 4.20 16.76 0.94
C LEU A 83 5.23 17.59 1.72
N PRO A 84 5.11 18.94 1.85
CA PRO A 84 6.14 19.73 2.53
C PRO A 84 6.37 19.34 3.99
N ASP A 85 5.37 18.80 4.64
CA ASP A 85 5.43 18.42 6.07
C ASP A 85 5.58 16.92 6.32
N ALA A 86 5.57 16.10 5.25
CA ALA A 86 5.55 14.66 5.36
C ALA A 86 6.90 14.07 5.83
N ASP A 87 6.90 13.30 6.91
CA ASP A 87 8.01 12.43 7.29
C ASP A 87 8.10 11.20 6.38
N MET A 88 6.94 10.74 5.91
CA MET A 88 6.83 9.55 5.06
C MET A 88 5.71 9.71 4.05
N VAL A 89 5.94 9.20 2.85
CA VAL A 89 4.97 9.19 1.74
C VAL A 89 4.82 7.77 1.23
N ILE A 90 3.59 7.28 1.14
CA ILE A 90 3.29 5.92 0.69
C ILE A 90 2.35 6.01 -0.51
N THR A 91 2.79 5.49 -1.68
CA THR A 91 1.93 5.36 -2.87
C THR A 91 1.23 4.02 -2.86
N ILE A 92 -0.08 4.00 -3.16
CA ILE A 92 -0.90 2.80 -3.19
C ILE A 92 -2.10 2.98 -4.13
N THR A 93 -1.85 3.55 -5.31
CA THR A 93 -2.88 3.99 -6.25
C THR A 93 -3.13 3.01 -7.40
N GLY A 94 -2.15 2.20 -7.76
CA GLY A 94 -2.13 1.41 -8.99
C GLY A 94 -1.96 2.26 -10.25
N ARG A 95 -1.59 3.55 -10.13
CA ARG A 95 -1.43 4.48 -11.26
C ARG A 95 0.02 4.85 -11.48
N ASP A 96 0.41 4.94 -12.75
CA ASP A 96 1.75 5.36 -13.12
C ASP A 96 2.00 6.84 -12.78
N ASN A 97 3.25 7.16 -12.44
CA ASN A 97 3.72 8.53 -12.22
C ASN A 97 2.90 9.30 -11.17
N THR A 98 2.48 8.63 -10.11
CA THR A 98 1.82 9.24 -8.95
C THR A 98 2.73 10.25 -8.26
N LEU A 99 4.02 9.90 -8.10
CA LEU A 99 5.08 10.83 -7.68
C LEU A 99 6.03 11.11 -8.84
N ARG A 100 6.22 12.40 -9.12
CA ARG A 100 7.02 12.94 -10.21
C ARG A 100 7.93 14.04 -9.69
N LYS A 101 8.73 14.64 -10.58
CA LYS A 101 9.72 15.69 -10.31
C LYS A 101 9.19 16.75 -9.36
N GLU A 102 8.08 17.39 -9.70
CA GLU A 102 7.48 18.47 -8.92
C GLU A 102 7.12 18.07 -7.49
N HIS A 103 6.80 16.80 -7.27
CA HIS A 103 6.46 16.29 -5.94
C HIS A 103 7.71 16.05 -5.09
N PHE A 104 8.81 15.56 -5.68
CA PHE A 104 10.08 15.37 -4.94
C PHE A 104 10.68 16.71 -4.49
N GLU A 105 10.54 17.76 -5.30
CA GLU A 105 10.99 19.10 -4.97
C GLU A 105 10.25 19.68 -3.76
N LEU A 106 8.95 19.37 -3.61
CA LEU A 106 8.11 19.80 -2.48
C LEU A 106 8.44 19.08 -1.17
N MET A 107 8.93 17.84 -1.23
CA MET A 107 9.19 17.05 -0.03
C MET A 107 10.24 17.71 0.86
N ARG A 108 10.07 17.54 2.18
CA ARG A 108 11.07 17.98 3.15
C ARG A 108 12.32 17.11 3.11
N ASP A 109 13.40 17.60 3.72
CA ASP A 109 14.62 16.80 3.93
C ASP A 109 14.30 15.53 4.75
N LYS A 110 14.90 14.42 4.37
CA LYS A 110 14.79 13.09 5.00
C LYS A 110 13.40 12.44 4.90
N THR A 111 12.55 12.86 3.97
CA THR A 111 11.30 12.17 3.70
C THR A 111 11.58 10.74 3.22
N ILE A 112 10.87 9.78 3.81
CA ILE A 112 10.90 8.37 3.43
C ILE A 112 9.78 8.11 2.42
N ILE A 113 10.11 7.50 1.28
CA ILE A 113 9.17 7.20 0.20
C ILE A 113 9.06 5.70 0.05
N ALA A 114 7.84 5.17 0.14
CA ALA A 114 7.54 3.75 -0.03
C ALA A 114 6.47 3.55 -1.08
N ASN A 115 6.57 2.47 -1.84
CA ASN A 115 5.49 2.02 -2.72
C ASN A 115 4.83 0.77 -2.12
N ALA A 116 3.52 0.79 -2.07
CA ALA A 116 2.66 -0.34 -1.72
C ALA A 116 1.62 -0.62 -2.81
N GLY A 117 1.69 0.11 -3.91
CA GLY A 117 0.91 -0.15 -5.11
C GLY A 117 1.55 -1.23 -5.98
N HIS A 118 0.77 -1.79 -6.87
CA HIS A 118 1.18 -2.97 -7.65
C HIS A 118 2.40 -2.72 -8.56
N PHE A 119 2.61 -1.49 -9.01
CA PHE A 119 3.64 -1.17 -9.98
C PHE A 119 4.69 -0.21 -9.41
N GLN A 120 5.98 -0.55 -9.58
CA GLN A 120 7.12 0.32 -9.24
C GLN A 120 6.98 1.73 -9.83
N ARG A 121 6.44 1.83 -11.04
CA ARG A 121 6.25 3.07 -11.79
C ARG A 121 5.23 4.06 -11.20
N GLU A 122 4.62 3.76 -10.05
CA GLU A 122 3.91 4.77 -9.27
C GLU A 122 4.85 5.90 -8.83
N ILE A 123 6.12 5.58 -8.59
CA ILE A 123 7.18 6.53 -8.25
C ILE A 123 8.10 6.65 -9.46
N ASN A 124 8.18 7.82 -10.06
CA ASN A 124 9.05 8.05 -11.22
C ASN A 124 10.50 8.19 -10.79
N LEU A 125 11.19 7.05 -10.60
CA LEU A 125 12.59 7.03 -10.17
C LEU A 125 13.52 7.72 -11.16
N SER A 126 13.27 7.63 -12.46
CA SER A 126 14.10 8.30 -13.47
C SER A 126 14.12 9.81 -13.28
N GLN A 127 12.97 10.42 -12.97
CA GLN A 127 12.93 11.85 -12.67
C GLN A 127 13.58 12.19 -11.33
N LEU A 128 13.50 11.29 -10.34
CA LEU A 128 14.22 11.49 -9.06
C LEU A 128 15.74 11.40 -9.26
N GLU A 129 16.21 10.46 -10.07
CA GLU A 129 17.62 10.34 -10.46
C GLU A 129 18.12 11.59 -11.18
N GLU A 130 17.34 12.12 -12.13
CA GLU A 130 17.66 13.38 -12.82
C GLU A 130 17.79 14.57 -11.87
N LEU A 131 16.99 14.62 -10.80
CA LEU A 131 17.05 15.66 -9.76
C LEU A 131 18.22 15.47 -8.79
N SER A 132 18.81 14.28 -8.74
CA SER A 132 19.78 13.90 -7.72
C SER A 132 21.22 14.12 -8.17
N ALA A 133 22.05 14.66 -7.29
CA ALA A 133 23.51 14.74 -7.47
C ALA A 133 24.19 13.39 -7.22
N SER A 134 23.62 12.58 -6.34
CA SER A 134 24.09 11.23 -6.04
C SER A 134 22.97 10.36 -5.49
N GLN A 135 23.14 9.04 -5.66
CA GLN A 135 22.32 8.03 -5.01
C GLN A 135 23.21 7.01 -4.33
N ASN A 136 22.88 6.65 -3.11
CA ASN A 136 23.68 5.71 -2.32
C ASN A 136 22.79 4.74 -1.55
N LYS A 137 23.07 3.45 -1.66
CA LYS A 137 22.41 2.44 -0.83
C LYS A 137 22.98 2.50 0.58
N ILE A 138 22.22 3.03 1.54
CA ILE A 138 22.68 3.26 2.91
C ILE A 138 22.44 2.08 3.84
N ARG A 139 21.50 1.19 3.48
CA ARG A 139 21.25 -0.10 4.14
C ARG A 139 20.43 -1.01 3.21
N PRO A 140 20.27 -2.30 3.52
CA PRO A 140 19.36 -3.14 2.75
C PRO A 140 17.99 -2.46 2.57
N HIS A 141 17.50 -2.44 1.34
CA HIS A 141 16.19 -1.85 0.98
C HIS A 141 16.03 -0.35 1.21
N VAL A 142 17.10 0.43 1.42
CA VAL A 142 17.02 1.89 1.57
C VAL A 142 18.08 2.56 0.72
N THR A 143 17.62 3.29 -0.29
CA THR A 143 18.47 4.11 -1.17
C THR A 143 18.25 5.58 -0.85
N ALA A 144 19.33 6.30 -0.56
CA ALA A 144 19.33 7.74 -0.34
C ALA A 144 19.62 8.47 -1.64
N TYR A 145 18.78 9.45 -1.97
CA TYR A 145 18.90 10.35 -3.12
C TYR A 145 19.22 11.75 -2.61
N GLN A 146 20.42 12.26 -2.93
CA GLN A 146 20.83 13.63 -2.60
C GLN A 146 20.42 14.57 -3.72
N LEU A 147 19.48 15.50 -3.47
CA LEU A 147 19.01 16.44 -4.49
C LEU A 147 20.08 17.51 -4.82
N LYS A 148 20.13 17.97 -6.09
CA LYS A 148 21.12 18.92 -6.61
C LYS A 148 21.00 20.32 -6.03
N ASP A 149 19.77 20.83 -5.96
CA ASP A 149 19.53 22.26 -5.81
C ASP A 149 19.35 22.75 -4.36
N ASN A 150 19.15 21.85 -3.39
CA ASN A 150 18.78 22.24 -2.03
C ASN A 150 19.33 21.39 -0.90
N ASP A 151 20.32 20.56 -1.18
CA ASP A 151 20.96 19.65 -0.21
C ASP A 151 19.99 18.71 0.53
N LYS A 152 18.75 18.59 0.07
CA LYS A 152 17.78 17.66 0.65
C LYS A 152 18.14 16.23 0.28
N GLN A 153 17.92 15.33 1.22
CA GLN A 153 18.05 13.90 1.01
C GLN A 153 16.69 13.22 1.11
N LEU A 154 16.34 12.44 0.11
CA LEU A 154 15.13 11.61 0.10
C LEU A 154 15.50 10.14 0.20
N PHE A 155 14.74 9.35 0.95
CA PHE A 155 14.96 7.93 1.12
C PHE A 155 13.89 7.12 0.40
N VAL A 156 14.28 6.29 -0.57
CA VAL A 156 13.36 5.40 -1.28
C VAL A 156 13.54 3.98 -0.77
N LEU A 157 12.41 3.34 -0.42
CA LEU A 157 12.41 1.97 0.05
C LEU A 157 12.31 1.00 -1.13
N SER A 158 13.15 -0.03 -1.12
CA SER A 158 13.19 -1.16 -2.07
C SER A 158 13.13 -0.74 -3.54
N ASP A 159 13.79 0.38 -3.87
CA ASP A 159 13.81 0.92 -5.23
C ASP A 159 12.40 1.02 -5.83
N ALA A 160 11.46 1.52 -5.01
CA ALA A 160 10.02 1.66 -5.32
C ALA A 160 9.27 0.35 -5.63
N ASN A 161 9.83 -0.81 -5.37
CA ASN A 161 9.06 -2.07 -5.41
C ASN A 161 8.09 -2.15 -4.23
N LEU A 162 7.10 -3.07 -4.33
CA LEU A 162 6.14 -3.28 -3.25
C LEU A 162 6.85 -3.58 -1.93
N VAL A 163 6.78 -2.65 -0.99
CA VAL A 163 7.56 -2.74 0.26
C VAL A 163 7.19 -3.95 1.11
N ASN A 164 5.93 -4.38 1.09
CA ASN A 164 5.47 -5.54 1.84
C ASN A 164 5.98 -6.88 1.30
N LEU A 165 6.31 -6.96 0.00
CA LEU A 165 6.82 -8.18 -0.62
C LEU A 165 8.34 -8.18 -0.79
N SER A 166 8.94 -7.01 -0.94
CA SER A 166 10.39 -6.91 -1.17
C SER A 166 11.21 -6.83 0.12
N VAL A 167 10.57 -6.44 1.23
CA VAL A 167 11.20 -6.32 2.55
C VAL A 167 10.60 -7.29 3.56
N GLY A 168 9.27 -7.40 3.55
CA GLY A 168 8.52 -8.29 4.44
C GLY A 168 8.18 -9.62 3.77
N ASP A 169 7.45 -10.44 4.50
CA ASP A 169 7.00 -11.78 4.06
C ASP A 169 5.64 -11.72 3.33
N GLY A 170 5.13 -10.51 3.06
CA GLY A 170 3.79 -10.30 2.51
C GLY A 170 2.69 -10.42 3.56
N ASN A 171 1.51 -10.86 3.12
CA ASN A 171 0.38 -11.02 4.02
C ASN A 171 0.57 -12.21 4.98
N PRO A 172 -0.01 -12.16 6.19
CA PRO A 172 -0.03 -13.28 7.13
C PRO A 172 -0.60 -14.55 6.49
N ILE A 173 -0.10 -15.71 6.95
CA ILE A 173 -0.44 -17.01 6.37
C ILE A 173 -1.95 -17.31 6.43
N GLU A 174 -2.61 -16.91 7.50
CA GLU A 174 -4.06 -17.10 7.68
C GLU A 174 -4.85 -16.34 6.59
N ILE A 175 -4.41 -15.11 6.27
CA ILE A 175 -5.02 -14.30 5.21
C ILE A 175 -4.75 -14.88 3.83
N MET A 176 -3.55 -15.42 3.62
CA MET A 176 -3.20 -16.10 2.37
C MET A 176 -3.97 -17.38 2.20
N ASP A 177 -4.19 -18.16 3.27
CA ASP A 177 -5.01 -19.38 3.25
C ASP A 177 -6.43 -19.09 2.75
N LEU A 178 -7.09 -18.08 3.27
CA LEU A 178 -8.41 -17.64 2.80
C LEU A 178 -8.39 -17.29 1.30
N GLY A 179 -7.38 -16.55 0.85
CA GLY A 179 -7.22 -16.18 -0.56
C GLY A 179 -7.01 -17.37 -1.47
N LEU A 180 -6.19 -18.34 -1.05
CA LEU A 180 -5.90 -19.56 -1.78
C LEU A 180 -7.09 -20.52 -1.79
N ALA A 181 -7.86 -20.61 -0.71
CA ALA A 181 -9.10 -21.38 -0.65
C ALA A 181 -10.13 -20.84 -1.67
N LEU A 182 -10.33 -19.53 -1.75
CA LEU A 182 -11.19 -18.90 -2.77
C LEU A 182 -10.73 -19.25 -4.20
N GLN A 183 -9.41 -19.23 -4.45
CA GLN A 183 -8.85 -19.58 -5.77
C GLN A 183 -9.08 -21.05 -6.08
N THR A 184 -8.78 -21.95 -5.15
CA THR A 184 -8.90 -23.40 -5.32
C THR A 184 -10.34 -23.80 -5.63
N LEU A 185 -11.31 -23.37 -4.84
CA LEU A 185 -12.73 -23.67 -5.06
C LEU A 185 -13.27 -23.02 -6.35
N SER A 186 -12.74 -21.86 -6.73
CA SER A 186 -13.09 -21.25 -8.02
C SER A 186 -12.55 -22.06 -9.20
N LEU A 187 -11.32 -22.56 -9.11
CA LEU A 187 -10.74 -23.44 -10.13
C LEU A 187 -11.49 -24.77 -10.24
N GLU A 188 -11.86 -25.38 -9.12
CA GLU A 188 -12.73 -26.57 -9.10
C GLU A 188 -14.07 -26.30 -9.80
N ARG A 189 -14.74 -25.20 -9.48
CA ARG A 189 -15.97 -24.79 -10.12
C ARG A 189 -15.82 -24.64 -11.64
N ILE A 190 -14.73 -24.03 -12.09
CA ILE A 190 -14.43 -23.90 -13.52
C ILE A 190 -14.24 -25.27 -14.16
N ALA A 191 -13.48 -26.16 -13.52
CA ALA A 191 -13.20 -27.49 -14.05
C ALA A 191 -14.47 -28.35 -14.19
N LEU A 192 -15.41 -28.24 -13.24
CA LEU A 192 -16.65 -29.02 -13.23
C LEU A 192 -17.76 -28.43 -14.12
N ASN A 193 -17.76 -27.12 -14.39
CA ASN A 193 -18.87 -26.41 -15.05
C ASN A 193 -18.43 -25.60 -16.28
N THR A 194 -17.45 -26.06 -17.04
CA THR A 194 -16.85 -25.35 -18.17
C THR A 194 -17.86 -24.90 -19.23
N GLN A 195 -18.96 -25.64 -19.43
CA GLN A 195 -19.95 -25.34 -20.46
C GLN A 195 -20.92 -24.19 -20.10
N SER A 196 -20.98 -23.80 -18.83
CA SER A 196 -21.91 -22.76 -18.34
C SER A 196 -21.24 -21.40 -18.10
N LEU A 197 -19.93 -21.31 -18.23
CA LEU A 197 -19.16 -20.12 -17.95
C LEU A 197 -18.90 -19.30 -19.23
N THR A 198 -19.05 -17.98 -19.14
CA THR A 198 -18.65 -17.07 -20.22
C THR A 198 -17.13 -16.85 -20.18
N PRO A 199 -16.46 -16.68 -21.35
CA PRO A 199 -15.01 -16.47 -21.41
C PRO A 199 -14.63 -15.01 -21.03
N THR A 200 -15.13 -14.52 -19.91
CA THR A 200 -14.90 -13.18 -19.39
C THR A 200 -14.64 -13.24 -17.89
N PRO A 201 -13.91 -12.26 -17.30
CA PRO A 201 -13.76 -12.18 -15.87
C PRO A 201 -15.10 -12.13 -15.16
N GLN A 202 -15.29 -13.00 -14.17
CA GLN A 202 -16.52 -13.12 -13.38
C GLN A 202 -16.19 -12.95 -11.90
N PRO A 203 -17.10 -12.42 -11.08
CA PRO A 203 -16.92 -12.45 -9.63
C PRO A 203 -16.89 -13.89 -9.12
N VAL A 204 -16.17 -14.11 -8.01
CA VAL A 204 -16.25 -15.38 -7.28
C VAL A 204 -17.71 -15.65 -6.93
N PRO A 205 -18.24 -16.87 -7.19
CA PRO A 205 -19.60 -17.23 -6.83
C PRO A 205 -19.88 -17.02 -5.34
N PHE A 206 -21.08 -16.54 -5.03
CA PHE A 206 -21.45 -16.18 -3.65
C PHE A 206 -21.38 -17.35 -2.68
N ASP A 207 -21.77 -18.56 -3.14
CA ASP A 207 -21.70 -19.80 -2.34
C ASP A 207 -20.24 -20.16 -1.97
N ILE A 208 -19.28 -19.96 -2.87
CA ILE A 208 -17.84 -20.14 -2.57
C ILE A 208 -17.38 -19.08 -1.57
N GLU A 209 -17.76 -17.81 -1.77
CA GLU A 209 -17.41 -16.73 -0.82
C GLU A 209 -17.94 -17.04 0.59
N MET A 210 -19.16 -17.53 0.72
CA MET A 210 -19.77 -17.89 2.01
C MET A 210 -19.11 -19.10 2.64
N MET A 211 -18.88 -20.17 1.87
CA MET A 211 -18.19 -21.38 2.37
C MET A 211 -16.82 -21.05 2.96
N VAL A 212 -16.00 -20.27 2.24
CA VAL A 212 -14.67 -19.89 2.74
C VAL A 212 -14.75 -18.99 3.96
N ALA A 213 -15.72 -18.07 3.98
CA ALA A 213 -15.91 -17.20 5.14
C ALA A 213 -16.38 -17.97 6.38
N GLU A 214 -17.27 -18.96 6.24
CA GLU A 214 -17.74 -19.84 7.32
C GLU A 214 -16.58 -20.67 7.90
N LEU A 215 -15.78 -21.29 7.05
CA LEU A 215 -14.58 -22.04 7.47
C LEU A 215 -13.58 -21.12 8.21
N ALA A 216 -13.36 -19.92 7.72
CA ALA A 216 -12.49 -18.96 8.41
C ALA A 216 -13.07 -18.55 9.78
N CYS A 217 -14.38 -18.33 9.88
CA CYS A 217 -15.03 -18.05 11.17
C CYS A 217 -14.88 -19.22 12.16
N GLU A 218 -15.04 -20.46 11.70
CA GLU A 218 -14.86 -21.64 12.55
C GLU A 218 -13.43 -21.72 13.10
N HIS A 219 -12.41 -21.44 12.25
CA HIS A 219 -11.01 -21.59 12.66
C HIS A 219 -10.42 -20.38 13.36
N TRP A 220 -10.91 -19.15 13.08
CA TRP A 220 -10.29 -17.94 13.62
C TRP A 220 -11.03 -17.35 14.82
N ILE A 221 -12.33 -17.63 14.94
CA ILE A 221 -13.19 -16.96 15.95
C ILE A 221 -13.64 -17.93 17.04
N ASN A 222 -13.89 -19.20 16.72
CA ASN A 222 -14.51 -20.15 17.63
C ASN A 222 -13.46 -21.03 18.38
N HIS A 223 -12.19 -20.62 18.41
CA HIS A 223 -11.12 -21.31 19.18
C HIS A 223 -10.58 -20.42 20.30
#